data_c10ae91444f91998e1181054654bb549
#
_entry.id   c10ae91444f91998e1181054654bb549
#
_cell.length_a   1.000
_cell.length_b   1.000
_cell.length_c   1.000
_cell.angle_alpha   90.00
_cell.angle_beta   90.00
_cell.angle_gamma   90.00
#
_symmetry.space_group_name_H-M   'P 1'
#
loop_
_entity.id
_entity.type
_entity.pdbx_description
1 polymer ?
#
loop_
_entity_poly.entity_id
_entity_poly.type
_entity_poly.pdbx_seq_one_letter_code
_entity_poly.pdbx_strand_id
1 'polypeptide(L)'
;MQRQDTATTDTGDVRGVVKSDHVLFQGIPYAAPPKGDLRWSAPAPVARWDGVRDATKPGNPCPQVGSSYSDTRSTDEDCLFLNVATPTGGAASKPVMVWIHGDGAVGAGHLYDGSRLAVRGDVVVVTINYRMGVFGGFGLPGLAGSGTFGLQDQRAALDWVRRNARAFGGDPENVTVFGVSYGATAVAAHLVSPESHGLFDKAIMHSGFALMDLPAEAWYPGLDALPWLGWRDRREVEALGQATAAELGCADLACLRALTAEKLLEHPHVMNIFQPLGVDDLPPDLLAQGKFARVPVLSGSTKNEHRGIVDLFRGEVSADDYKTLLTKSFGDHAPAVEAEYPLSAFATPTEAWSQVLTDRVWARATWRQHRLLSAHTATYAFEFADPTATPHGATHHSDIDYLFPSTTPNPLADNMIRYWTTFARTGDPNTEGLPTWPAFANGNHVQSLAPDNTGPTDFATAHRLPFWDAITTR
;
A
#
# COMPACT_ATOMS: atom_id res chain seq x y z
N MET A 1 35.67 -15.47 9.77
CA MET A 1 34.25 -15.82 9.84
C MET A 1 33.49 -14.53 10.25
N GLN A 2 32.80 -13.88 9.33
CA GLN A 2 31.84 -12.83 9.72
C GLN A 2 30.79 -13.46 10.64
N ARG A 3 30.46 -12.80 11.74
CA ARG A 3 29.37 -13.26 12.61
C ARG A 3 28.08 -13.21 11.80
N GLN A 4 27.30 -14.28 11.77
CA GLN A 4 26.00 -14.32 11.06
C GLN A 4 25.00 -13.26 11.55
N ASP A 5 25.23 -12.68 12.73
CA ASP A 5 24.37 -11.69 13.39
C ASP A 5 24.72 -10.24 13.07
N THR A 6 25.76 -9.97 12.26
CA THR A 6 26.24 -8.61 12.01
C THR A 6 26.30 -8.32 10.51
N ALA A 7 25.81 -7.14 10.10
CA ALA A 7 25.90 -6.62 8.74
C ALA A 7 26.56 -5.23 8.75
N THR A 8 27.42 -4.95 7.76
CA THR A 8 28.08 -3.66 7.60
C THR A 8 27.33 -2.81 6.57
N THR A 9 26.67 -1.75 7.01
CA THR A 9 25.98 -0.78 6.15
C THR A 9 26.90 0.39 5.81
N ASP A 10 26.47 1.23 4.90
CA ASP A 10 27.20 2.46 4.52
C ASP A 10 27.30 3.49 5.67
N THR A 11 26.49 3.34 6.72
CA THR A 11 26.48 4.22 7.91
C THR A 11 27.16 3.59 9.13
N GLY A 12 27.36 2.30 9.16
CA GLY A 12 28.02 1.58 10.27
C GLY A 12 27.52 0.13 10.40
N ASP A 13 28.09 -0.60 11.34
CA ASP A 13 27.71 -1.99 11.60
C ASP A 13 26.40 -2.07 12.39
N VAL A 14 25.59 -3.09 12.07
CA VAL A 14 24.36 -3.41 12.79
C VAL A 14 24.34 -4.86 13.22
N ARG A 15 23.77 -5.16 14.39
CA ARG A 15 23.62 -6.53 14.89
C ARG A 15 22.16 -6.89 15.05
N GLY A 16 21.73 -7.96 14.37
CA GLY A 16 20.39 -8.52 14.43
C GLY A 16 20.28 -9.75 15.35
N VAL A 17 19.13 -10.39 15.29
CA VAL A 17 18.82 -11.62 16.03
C VAL A 17 18.88 -12.81 15.07
N VAL A 18 19.77 -13.77 15.37
CA VAL A 18 19.84 -15.05 14.64
C VAL A 18 18.72 -15.96 15.15
N LYS A 19 17.92 -16.44 14.23
CA LYS A 19 16.89 -17.48 14.43
C LYS A 19 17.37 -18.79 13.80
N SER A 20 16.56 -19.85 13.85
CA SER A 20 16.91 -21.17 13.30
C SER A 20 17.16 -21.15 11.79
N ASP A 21 16.44 -20.33 11.03
CA ASP A 21 16.37 -20.32 9.59
C ASP A 21 16.55 -18.94 8.94
N HIS A 22 16.61 -17.86 9.74
CA HIS A 22 16.81 -16.50 9.28
C HIS A 22 17.56 -15.64 10.29
N VAL A 23 17.98 -14.45 9.85
CA VAL A 23 18.45 -13.36 10.71
C VAL A 23 17.47 -12.19 10.55
N LEU A 24 17.04 -11.64 11.68
CA LEU A 24 16.15 -10.48 11.72
C LEU A 24 16.91 -9.28 12.26
N PHE A 25 17.00 -8.22 11.46
CA PHE A 25 17.51 -6.92 11.85
C PHE A 25 16.35 -5.95 11.95
N GLN A 26 16.20 -5.22 13.04
CA GLN A 26 15.09 -4.31 13.28
C GLN A 26 15.56 -2.94 13.78
N GLY A 27 14.87 -1.87 13.38
CA GLY A 27 15.20 -0.53 13.83
C GLY A 27 16.48 0.03 13.23
N ILE A 28 16.80 -0.31 11.99
CA ILE A 28 17.91 0.30 11.26
C ILE A 28 17.47 1.66 10.73
N PRO A 29 18.10 2.78 11.09
CA PRO A 29 17.75 4.09 10.58
C PRO A 29 18.19 4.23 9.11
N TYR A 30 17.27 4.65 8.23
CA TYR A 30 17.59 4.94 6.83
C TYR A 30 17.66 6.46 6.55
N ALA A 31 17.13 7.29 7.45
CA ALA A 31 17.20 8.73 7.41
C ALA A 31 17.33 9.29 8.85
N ALA A 32 17.78 10.53 8.96
CA ALA A 32 17.83 11.25 10.23
C ALA A 32 16.41 11.50 10.78
N PRO A 33 16.22 11.60 12.11
CA PRO A 33 14.93 11.88 12.71
C PRO A 33 14.29 13.16 12.15
N PRO A 34 13.08 13.11 11.56
CA PRO A 34 12.42 14.26 10.94
C PRO A 34 11.70 15.13 11.98
N LYS A 35 12.41 15.62 12.98
CA LYS A 35 11.89 16.42 14.11
C LYS A 35 12.45 17.83 14.14
N GLY A 36 11.77 18.73 14.84
CA GLY A 36 12.19 20.13 14.94
C GLY A 36 12.24 20.79 13.56
N ASP A 37 13.37 21.35 13.18
CA ASP A 37 13.56 21.99 11.87
C ASP A 37 13.46 21.02 10.68
N LEU A 38 13.63 19.72 10.91
CA LEU A 38 13.47 18.68 9.90
C LEU A 38 12.02 18.19 9.76
N ARG A 39 11.11 18.56 10.67
CA ARG A 39 9.69 18.28 10.47
C ARG A 39 9.22 18.95 9.18
N TRP A 40 8.50 18.19 8.33
CA TRP A 40 8.10 18.64 6.99
C TRP A 40 9.27 19.13 6.12
N SER A 41 10.37 18.41 6.19
CA SER A 41 11.49 18.54 5.27
C SER A 41 11.74 17.20 4.58
N ALA A 42 12.46 17.23 3.45
CA ALA A 42 12.96 16.02 2.83
C ALA A 42 13.80 15.21 3.85
N PRO A 43 13.79 13.85 3.74
CA PRO A 43 14.61 13.03 4.63
C PRO A 43 16.09 13.39 4.52
N ALA A 44 16.72 13.64 5.66
CA ALA A 44 18.14 13.98 5.74
C ALA A 44 19.00 12.72 5.95
N PRO A 45 20.26 12.71 5.51
CA PRO A 45 21.15 11.57 5.71
C PRO A 45 21.36 11.24 7.20
N VAL A 46 21.46 9.93 7.49
CA VAL A 46 21.83 9.45 8.82
C VAL A 46 23.30 9.76 9.09
N ALA A 47 23.62 10.21 10.30
CA ALA A 47 25.01 10.33 10.75
C ALA A 47 25.64 8.91 10.89
N ARG A 48 26.88 8.78 10.45
CA ARG A 48 27.64 7.53 10.66
C ARG A 48 27.86 7.29 12.15
N TRP A 49 27.90 6.04 12.53
CA TRP A 49 28.20 5.64 13.91
C TRP A 49 29.42 4.73 13.97
N ASP A 50 30.13 4.80 15.10
CA ASP A 50 31.21 3.89 15.41
C ASP A 50 30.68 2.67 16.18
N GLY A 51 31.36 1.53 16.01
CA GLY A 51 30.98 0.27 16.66
C GLY A 51 29.75 -0.39 16.03
N VAL A 52 29.14 -1.29 16.79
CA VAL A 52 28.01 -2.10 16.32
C VAL A 52 26.70 -1.61 16.97
N ARG A 53 25.81 -1.07 16.16
CA ARG A 53 24.46 -0.65 16.59
C ARG A 53 23.58 -1.87 16.85
N ASP A 54 22.85 -1.83 17.95
CA ASP A 54 21.84 -2.86 18.26
C ASP A 54 20.61 -2.72 17.33
N ALA A 55 20.40 -3.73 16.51
CA ALA A 55 19.24 -3.87 15.60
C ALA A 55 18.41 -5.12 15.96
N THR A 56 18.26 -5.40 17.25
CA THR A 56 17.51 -6.56 17.74
C THR A 56 16.04 -6.22 18.10
N LYS A 57 15.68 -4.94 18.04
CA LYS A 57 14.34 -4.42 18.36
C LYS A 57 13.87 -3.43 17.30
N PRO A 58 12.56 -3.37 17.01
CA PRO A 58 12.03 -2.37 16.08
C PRO A 58 12.29 -0.94 16.59
N GLY A 59 12.46 -0.02 15.65
CA GLY A 59 12.39 1.41 15.92
C GLY A 59 10.96 1.88 16.17
N ASN A 60 10.82 3.12 16.68
CA ASN A 60 9.51 3.69 16.95
C ASN A 60 8.67 3.81 15.68
N PRO A 61 7.35 3.56 15.74
CA PRO A 61 6.42 3.98 14.70
C PRO A 61 6.42 5.50 14.54
N CYS A 62 6.15 6.01 13.34
CA CYS A 62 5.95 7.43 13.14
C CYS A 62 4.73 7.94 13.91
N PRO A 63 4.66 9.25 14.22
CA PRO A 63 3.58 9.80 15.02
C PRO A 63 2.21 9.45 14.42
N GLN A 64 1.37 8.84 15.23
CA GLN A 64 0.07 8.32 14.85
C GLN A 64 -0.82 8.08 16.07
N VAL A 65 -2.11 8.08 15.86
CA VAL A 65 -3.10 7.61 16.84
C VAL A 65 -3.59 6.24 16.41
N GLY A 66 -4.11 5.45 17.35
CA GLY A 66 -4.73 4.18 16.99
C GLY A 66 -5.96 4.38 16.12
N SER A 67 -6.22 3.43 15.24
CA SER A 67 -7.43 3.35 14.42
C SER A 67 -8.08 1.98 14.60
N SER A 68 -9.18 1.75 13.91
CA SER A 68 -9.81 0.43 13.80
C SER A 68 -8.93 -0.63 13.12
N TYR A 69 -7.89 -0.23 12.42
CA TYR A 69 -6.94 -1.14 11.77
C TYR A 69 -5.73 -1.47 12.65
N SER A 70 -5.36 -0.58 13.57
CA SER A 70 -4.20 -0.77 14.44
C SER A 70 -4.31 0.08 15.69
N ASP A 71 -4.07 -0.53 16.85
CA ASP A 71 -3.94 0.17 18.13
C ASP A 71 -2.58 0.86 18.32
N THR A 72 -1.70 0.78 17.31
CA THR A 72 -0.37 1.37 17.37
C THR A 72 -0.48 2.88 17.53
N ARG A 73 0.13 3.41 18.59
CA ARG A 73 0.18 4.83 18.93
C ARG A 73 1.61 5.27 19.07
N SER A 74 1.91 6.47 18.61
CA SER A 74 3.24 7.08 18.77
C SER A 74 3.13 8.59 18.67
N THR A 75 3.98 9.28 19.41
CA THR A 75 4.25 10.71 19.25
C THR A 75 5.72 10.96 18.91
N ASP A 76 6.50 9.88 18.72
CA ASP A 76 7.92 9.97 18.47
C ASP A 76 8.19 10.18 16.97
N GLU A 77 8.80 11.33 16.65
CA GLU A 77 9.22 11.67 15.30
C GLU A 77 10.55 11.01 14.89
N ASP A 78 11.30 10.40 15.82
CA ASP A 78 12.45 9.54 15.48
C ASP A 78 11.93 8.17 15.02
N CYS A 79 11.52 8.09 13.78
CA CYS A 79 10.71 6.98 13.29
C CYS A 79 11.11 6.43 11.91
N LEU A 80 12.08 7.03 11.23
CA LEU A 80 12.49 6.61 9.88
C LEU A 80 13.43 5.40 9.94
N PHE A 81 12.83 4.27 10.31
CA PHE A 81 13.51 2.98 10.47
C PHE A 81 12.99 1.95 9.48
N LEU A 82 13.84 0.96 9.21
CA LEU A 82 13.47 -0.24 8.48
C LEU A 82 13.91 -1.51 9.21
N ASN A 83 13.33 -2.63 8.80
CA ASN A 83 13.67 -3.95 9.29
C ASN A 83 14.05 -4.84 8.10
N VAL A 84 14.97 -5.78 8.31
CA VAL A 84 15.45 -6.70 7.29
C VAL A 84 15.34 -8.12 7.81
N ALA A 85 14.60 -8.98 7.11
CA ALA A 85 14.60 -10.42 7.30
C ALA A 85 15.39 -11.08 6.16
N THR A 86 16.41 -11.86 6.50
CA THR A 86 17.24 -12.59 5.52
C THR A 86 17.41 -14.05 5.94
N PRO A 87 17.22 -15.03 5.03
CA PRO A 87 17.40 -16.44 5.37
C PRO A 87 18.87 -16.77 5.68
N THR A 88 19.07 -17.69 6.63
CA THR A 88 20.41 -18.25 6.92
C THR A 88 20.77 -19.26 5.83
N GLY A 89 21.74 -18.95 4.98
CA GLY A 89 22.13 -19.81 3.84
C GLY A 89 21.37 -19.45 2.56
N GLY A 90 21.33 -20.40 1.61
CA GLY A 90 20.77 -20.18 0.27
C GLY A 90 21.73 -19.50 -0.71
N ALA A 91 21.21 -19.00 -1.83
CA ALA A 91 22.01 -18.36 -2.87
C ALA A 91 22.62 -17.04 -2.39
N ALA A 92 23.79 -16.68 -2.90
CA ALA A 92 24.28 -15.31 -2.85
C ALA A 92 23.45 -14.44 -3.82
N SER A 93 23.32 -13.14 -3.52
CA SER A 93 22.55 -12.19 -4.35
C SER A 93 21.07 -12.59 -4.50
N LYS A 94 20.35 -12.62 -3.36
CA LYS A 94 18.92 -12.90 -3.32
C LYS A 94 18.09 -11.71 -3.83
N PRO A 95 16.95 -11.95 -4.49
CA PRO A 95 15.99 -10.85 -4.74
C PRO A 95 15.64 -10.13 -3.44
N VAL A 96 15.45 -8.82 -3.53
CA VAL A 96 15.03 -8.00 -2.39
C VAL A 96 13.59 -7.55 -2.59
N MET A 97 12.76 -7.72 -1.57
CA MET A 97 11.36 -7.28 -1.58
C MET A 97 11.18 -6.20 -0.51
N VAL A 98 10.75 -5.00 -0.91
CA VAL A 98 10.57 -3.85 -0.01
C VAL A 98 9.09 -3.59 0.19
N TRP A 99 8.62 -3.78 1.43
CA TRP A 99 7.22 -3.64 1.82
C TRP A 99 6.88 -2.22 2.24
N ILE A 100 5.82 -1.67 1.62
CA ILE A 100 5.17 -0.42 2.01
C ILE A 100 3.78 -0.76 2.55
N HIS A 101 3.59 -0.58 3.87
CA HIS A 101 2.31 -0.88 4.50
C HIS A 101 1.20 0.10 4.08
N GLY A 102 -0.03 -0.28 4.34
CA GLY A 102 -1.23 0.48 3.98
C GLY A 102 -1.66 1.52 5.00
N ASP A 103 -2.94 1.88 4.96
CA ASP A 103 -3.68 2.86 5.75
C ASP A 103 -3.31 4.32 5.41
N GLY A 104 -2.07 4.75 5.54
CA GLY A 104 -1.62 6.14 5.28
C GLY A 104 -1.72 7.08 6.48
N ALA A 105 -2.31 6.63 7.60
CA ALA A 105 -2.41 7.39 8.85
C ALA A 105 -1.89 6.61 10.05
N VAL A 106 -1.98 5.28 10.04
CA VAL A 106 -1.45 4.37 11.06
C VAL A 106 -0.72 3.20 10.42
N GLY A 107 0.26 2.64 11.13
CA GLY A 107 1.03 1.49 10.69
C GLY A 107 2.50 1.61 11.05
N ALA A 108 3.21 0.52 10.89
CA ALA A 108 4.66 0.49 11.01
C ALA A 108 5.21 -0.77 10.33
N GLY A 109 6.43 -0.69 9.82
CA GLY A 109 7.05 -1.82 9.12
C GLY A 109 7.20 -3.08 9.99
N HIS A 110 7.47 -2.93 11.28
CA HIS A 110 7.65 -4.07 12.19
C HIS A 110 6.37 -4.87 12.50
N LEU A 111 5.19 -4.34 12.14
CA LEU A 111 3.92 -5.09 12.25
C LEU A 111 3.82 -6.20 11.20
N TYR A 112 4.70 -6.20 10.21
CA TYR A 112 4.77 -7.16 9.13
C TYR A 112 6.07 -7.96 9.23
N ASP A 113 6.00 -9.16 9.81
CA ASP A 113 7.16 -10.05 9.90
C ASP A 113 7.44 -10.72 8.55
N GLY A 114 8.45 -10.23 7.83
CA GLY A 114 8.86 -10.76 6.54
C GLY A 114 9.59 -12.11 6.57
N SER A 115 9.80 -12.73 7.74
CA SER A 115 10.63 -13.91 7.88
C SER A 115 10.11 -15.12 7.10
N ARG A 116 8.79 -15.36 7.11
CA ARG A 116 8.16 -16.44 6.36
C ARG A 116 8.40 -16.29 4.86
N LEU A 117 8.16 -15.08 4.34
CA LEU A 117 8.38 -14.77 2.93
C LEU A 117 9.85 -14.91 2.57
N ALA A 118 10.75 -14.42 3.42
CA ALA A 118 12.19 -14.52 3.23
C ALA A 118 12.67 -15.97 3.18
N VAL A 119 12.27 -16.79 4.16
CA VAL A 119 12.74 -18.20 4.27
C VAL A 119 12.15 -19.06 3.16
N ARG A 120 10.81 -18.99 2.94
CA ARG A 120 10.12 -19.82 1.96
C ARG A 120 10.49 -19.46 0.52
N GLY A 121 10.75 -18.17 0.27
CA GLY A 121 11.06 -17.65 -1.05
C GLY A 121 12.56 -17.55 -1.37
N ASP A 122 13.44 -17.75 -0.40
CA ASP A 122 14.88 -17.44 -0.51
C ASP A 122 15.10 -16.01 -1.05
N VAL A 123 14.49 -15.03 -0.38
CA VAL A 123 14.55 -13.59 -0.69
C VAL A 123 14.94 -12.79 0.56
N VAL A 124 15.44 -11.57 0.38
CA VAL A 124 15.58 -10.59 1.46
C VAL A 124 14.31 -9.76 1.51
N VAL A 125 13.68 -9.66 2.68
CA VAL A 125 12.48 -8.83 2.88
C VAL A 125 12.82 -7.63 3.74
N VAL A 126 12.50 -6.45 3.24
CA VAL A 126 12.66 -5.17 3.96
C VAL A 126 11.29 -4.59 4.22
N THR A 127 11.00 -4.23 5.47
CA THR A 127 9.75 -3.51 5.85
C THR A 127 10.10 -2.15 6.40
N ILE A 128 9.42 -1.11 5.95
CA ILE A 128 9.79 0.28 6.24
C ILE A 128 8.73 1.01 7.05
N ASN A 129 9.16 1.90 7.94
CA ASN A 129 8.34 2.99 8.43
C ASN A 129 8.49 4.18 7.49
N TYR A 130 7.48 5.05 7.44
CA TYR A 130 7.50 6.33 6.72
C TYR A 130 6.53 7.29 7.39
N ARG A 131 6.72 8.59 7.22
CA ARG A 131 5.79 9.59 7.78
C ARG A 131 4.42 9.48 7.11
N MET A 132 3.39 9.58 7.94
CA MET A 132 2.00 9.44 7.54
C MET A 132 1.15 10.60 8.04
N GLY A 133 -0.12 10.63 7.64
CA GLY A 133 -1.06 11.66 8.10
C GLY A 133 -0.49 13.06 7.92
N VAL A 134 -0.67 13.91 8.92
CA VAL A 134 -0.14 15.29 8.92
C VAL A 134 1.38 15.35 8.79
N PHE A 135 2.12 14.36 9.29
CA PHE A 135 3.58 14.38 9.23
C PHE A 135 4.11 14.01 7.84
N GLY A 136 3.35 13.19 7.09
CA GLY A 136 3.70 12.73 5.75
C GLY A 136 3.09 13.51 4.60
N GLY A 137 1.86 14.04 4.80
CA GLY A 137 1.05 14.66 3.75
C GLY A 137 0.75 16.15 3.94
N PHE A 138 1.35 16.83 4.92
CA PHE A 138 1.12 18.24 5.16
C PHE A 138 1.67 19.14 4.04
N GLY A 139 0.96 20.21 3.72
CA GLY A 139 1.39 21.21 2.72
C GLY A 139 1.19 22.64 3.19
N LEU A 140 2.04 23.52 2.72
CA LEU A 140 1.91 24.98 2.84
C LEU A 140 2.45 25.63 1.57
N PRO A 141 1.93 26.76 1.14
CA PRO A 141 2.51 27.55 0.06
C PRO A 141 3.98 27.89 0.35
N GLY A 142 4.84 27.59 -0.62
CA GLY A 142 6.29 27.80 -0.49
C GLY A 142 7.03 26.72 0.30
N LEU A 143 6.36 25.75 0.89
CA LEU A 143 6.99 24.61 1.53
C LEU A 143 7.42 23.58 0.47
N ALA A 144 8.74 23.40 0.30
CA ALA A 144 9.26 22.41 -0.62
C ALA A 144 8.83 21.00 -0.21
N GLY A 145 8.24 20.23 -1.14
CA GLY A 145 7.76 18.88 -0.88
C GLY A 145 6.37 18.80 -0.24
N SER A 146 5.60 19.91 -0.21
CA SER A 146 4.21 19.93 0.24
C SER A 146 3.42 18.70 -0.22
N GLY A 147 2.81 17.98 0.73
CA GLY A 147 1.95 16.82 0.47
C GLY A 147 2.68 15.50 0.18
N THR A 148 4.02 15.45 0.14
CA THR A 148 4.75 14.26 -0.34
C THR A 148 5.86 13.75 0.59
N PHE A 149 5.93 14.19 1.84
CA PHE A 149 7.04 13.79 2.73
C PHE A 149 7.11 12.29 2.98
N GLY A 150 5.96 11.62 3.09
CA GLY A 150 5.89 10.17 3.20
C GLY A 150 6.43 9.45 1.96
N LEU A 151 6.13 9.94 0.74
CA LEU A 151 6.72 9.39 -0.49
C LEU A 151 8.22 9.62 -0.57
N GLN A 152 8.70 10.78 -0.09
CA GLN A 152 10.14 11.07 -0.03
C GLN A 152 10.86 10.13 0.94
N ASP A 153 10.24 9.80 2.08
CA ASP A 153 10.76 8.82 3.03
C ASP A 153 10.86 7.43 2.39
N GLN A 154 9.82 7.00 1.68
CA GLN A 154 9.82 5.72 0.97
C GLN A 154 10.92 5.67 -0.10
N ARG A 155 11.15 6.76 -0.84
CA ARG A 155 12.29 6.86 -1.79
C ARG A 155 13.63 6.74 -1.08
N ALA A 156 13.79 7.42 0.05
CA ALA A 156 15.03 7.33 0.84
C ALA A 156 15.28 5.91 1.35
N ALA A 157 14.23 5.18 1.73
CA ALA A 157 14.34 3.78 2.12
C ALA A 157 14.71 2.89 0.92
N LEU A 158 14.11 3.08 -0.26
CA LEU A 158 14.46 2.35 -1.48
C LEU A 158 15.92 2.63 -1.89
N ASP A 159 16.37 3.88 -1.83
CA ASP A 159 17.76 4.26 -2.08
C ASP A 159 18.72 3.61 -1.06
N TRP A 160 18.34 3.58 0.23
CA TRP A 160 19.09 2.86 1.25
C TRP A 160 19.22 1.36 0.90
N VAL A 161 18.15 0.73 0.43
CA VAL A 161 18.17 -0.68 0.01
C VAL A 161 19.14 -0.88 -1.15
N ARG A 162 19.12 -0.04 -2.18
CA ARG A 162 20.09 -0.11 -3.28
C ARG A 162 21.53 -0.07 -2.80
N ARG A 163 21.85 0.78 -1.83
CA ARG A 163 23.22 0.90 -1.29
C ARG A 163 23.61 -0.25 -0.38
N ASN A 164 22.67 -0.83 0.38
CA ASN A 164 22.99 -1.72 1.51
C ASN A 164 22.53 -3.18 1.32
N ALA A 165 21.76 -3.54 0.31
CA ALA A 165 21.20 -4.89 0.13
C ALA A 165 22.26 -5.99 0.21
N ARG A 166 23.45 -5.76 -0.36
CA ARG A 166 24.55 -6.73 -0.36
C ARG A 166 25.01 -7.14 1.05
N ALA A 167 24.92 -6.20 2.02
CA ALA A 167 25.27 -6.48 3.41
C ALA A 167 24.38 -7.54 4.07
N PHE A 168 23.17 -7.72 3.53
CA PHE A 168 22.16 -8.68 3.98
C PHE A 168 22.00 -9.88 3.02
N GLY A 169 22.92 -10.04 2.06
CA GLY A 169 22.87 -11.11 1.05
C GLY A 169 21.88 -10.84 -0.10
N GLY A 170 21.34 -9.64 -0.20
CA GLY A 170 20.44 -9.23 -1.27
C GLY A 170 21.18 -8.72 -2.52
N ASP A 171 20.47 -8.75 -3.64
CA ASP A 171 20.90 -8.17 -4.90
C ASP A 171 20.32 -6.76 -5.07
N PRO A 172 21.16 -5.70 -5.04
CA PRO A 172 20.67 -4.34 -5.25
C PRO A 172 20.13 -4.09 -6.66
N GLU A 173 20.46 -4.93 -7.65
CA GLU A 173 19.96 -4.84 -9.02
C GLU A 173 18.69 -5.69 -9.24
N ASN A 174 18.13 -6.27 -8.18
CA ASN A 174 16.93 -7.08 -8.21
C ASN A 174 15.98 -6.74 -7.05
N VAL A 175 15.46 -5.52 -7.06
CA VAL A 175 14.58 -4.96 -6.02
C VAL A 175 13.14 -4.94 -6.52
N THR A 176 12.23 -5.54 -5.73
CA THR A 176 10.78 -5.48 -5.95
C THR A 176 10.16 -4.62 -4.85
N VAL A 177 9.51 -3.52 -5.21
CA VAL A 177 8.67 -2.76 -4.28
C VAL A 177 7.28 -3.36 -4.25
N PHE A 178 6.71 -3.55 -3.05
CA PHE A 178 5.35 -4.08 -2.93
C PHE A 178 4.61 -3.44 -1.76
N GLY A 179 3.28 -3.37 -1.88
CA GLY A 179 2.46 -2.73 -0.86
C GLY A 179 0.99 -3.05 -0.99
N VAL A 180 0.22 -2.69 0.04
CA VAL A 180 -1.24 -2.89 0.11
C VAL A 180 -1.96 -1.55 0.30
N SER A 181 -3.16 -1.41 -0.30
CA SER A 181 -4.03 -0.27 -0.03
C SER A 181 -3.33 1.06 -0.33
N TYR A 182 -3.18 1.94 0.66
CA TYR A 182 -2.39 3.16 0.53
C TYR A 182 -0.93 2.88 0.12
N GLY A 183 -0.31 1.81 0.66
CA GLY A 183 1.03 1.39 0.25
C GLY A 183 1.11 0.98 -1.21
N ALA A 184 0.10 0.29 -1.75
CA ALA A 184 0.01 -0.03 -3.17
C ALA A 184 -0.24 1.21 -4.04
N THR A 185 -0.99 2.18 -3.53
CA THR A 185 -1.16 3.49 -4.16
C THR A 185 0.15 4.28 -4.19
N ALA A 186 0.94 4.20 -3.11
CA ALA A 186 2.29 4.76 -3.08
C ALA A 186 3.23 4.06 -4.08
N VAL A 187 3.12 2.73 -4.28
CA VAL A 187 3.84 2.01 -5.34
C VAL A 187 3.48 2.58 -6.72
N ALA A 188 2.20 2.85 -6.98
CA ALA A 188 1.78 3.50 -8.23
C ALA A 188 2.35 4.93 -8.37
N ALA A 189 2.46 5.70 -7.26
CA ALA A 189 3.14 7.00 -7.26
C ALA A 189 4.62 6.86 -7.61
N HIS A 190 5.32 5.85 -7.06
CA HIS A 190 6.72 5.58 -7.41
C HIS A 190 6.89 5.16 -8.87
N LEU A 191 5.94 4.42 -9.45
CA LEU A 191 5.99 4.08 -10.88
C LEU A 191 5.99 5.32 -11.77
N VAL A 192 5.20 6.35 -11.45
CA VAL A 192 5.09 7.57 -12.26
C VAL A 192 6.08 8.67 -11.86
N SER A 193 6.77 8.55 -10.72
CA SER A 193 7.73 9.55 -10.23
C SER A 193 9.11 9.38 -10.84
N PRO A 194 9.62 10.35 -11.62
CA PRO A 194 10.96 10.26 -12.20
C PRO A 194 12.07 10.07 -11.15
N GLU A 195 11.90 10.64 -9.94
CA GLU A 195 12.89 10.51 -8.88
C GLU A 195 12.93 9.11 -8.24
N SER A 196 11.95 8.26 -8.53
CA SER A 196 11.93 6.86 -8.10
C SER A 196 12.46 5.89 -9.15
N HIS A 197 12.67 6.37 -10.39
CA HIS A 197 13.16 5.52 -11.46
C HIS A 197 14.56 4.99 -11.16
N GLY A 198 14.75 3.67 -11.33
CA GLY A 198 15.99 2.99 -11.02
C GLY A 198 16.15 2.61 -9.54
N LEU A 199 15.22 2.93 -8.66
CA LEU A 199 15.24 2.48 -7.26
C LEU A 199 14.65 1.08 -7.08
N PHE A 200 13.88 0.59 -8.05
CA PHE A 200 13.29 -0.76 -8.06
C PHE A 200 13.21 -1.30 -9.49
N ASP A 201 13.11 -2.60 -9.62
CA ASP A 201 13.12 -3.33 -10.89
C ASP A 201 11.78 -4.02 -11.18
N LYS A 202 10.92 -4.15 -10.17
CA LYS A 202 9.58 -4.76 -10.24
C LYS A 202 8.65 -4.12 -9.22
N ALA A 203 7.35 -4.20 -9.47
CA ALA A 203 6.34 -3.65 -8.58
C ALA A 203 5.19 -4.65 -8.34
N ILE A 204 4.71 -4.73 -7.09
CA ILE A 204 3.52 -5.51 -6.75
C ILE A 204 2.54 -4.61 -6.00
N MET A 205 1.27 -4.61 -6.41
CA MET A 205 0.24 -3.76 -5.85
C MET A 205 -0.97 -4.61 -5.42
N HIS A 206 -1.27 -4.61 -4.11
CA HIS A 206 -2.42 -5.27 -3.52
C HIS A 206 -3.49 -4.25 -3.20
N SER A 207 -4.67 -4.35 -3.80
CA SER A 207 -5.83 -3.51 -3.46
C SER A 207 -5.51 -2.01 -3.45
N GLY A 208 -4.70 -1.55 -4.43
CA GLY A 208 -4.33 -0.15 -4.60
C GLY A 208 -5.47 0.66 -5.23
N PHE A 209 -5.53 1.94 -4.93
CA PHE A 209 -6.58 2.83 -5.39
C PHE A 209 -6.08 4.00 -6.25
N ALA A 210 -5.01 3.78 -7.03
CA ALA A 210 -4.41 4.81 -7.87
C ALA A 210 -5.37 5.41 -8.92
N LEU A 211 -6.31 4.61 -9.44
CA LEU A 211 -7.31 5.05 -10.42
C LEU A 211 -8.74 5.12 -9.85
N MET A 212 -8.86 5.15 -8.54
CA MET A 212 -10.15 5.11 -7.87
C MET A 212 -10.74 6.50 -7.72
N ASP A 213 -11.93 6.69 -8.30
CA ASP A 213 -12.86 7.77 -7.99
C ASP A 213 -13.97 7.24 -7.07
N LEU A 214 -14.51 8.07 -6.21
CA LEU A 214 -15.58 7.69 -5.30
C LEU A 214 -16.88 8.38 -5.68
N PRO A 215 -18.00 7.66 -5.83
CA PRO A 215 -19.31 8.26 -5.77
C PRO A 215 -19.61 8.79 -4.35
N ALA A 216 -20.57 9.68 -4.22
CA ALA A 216 -21.01 10.13 -2.90
C ALA A 216 -21.44 8.95 -2.03
N GLU A 217 -21.34 9.07 -0.73
CA GLU A 217 -21.70 8.03 0.26
C GLU A 217 -20.87 6.73 0.19
N ALA A 218 -19.86 6.63 -0.70
CA ALA A 218 -19.17 5.38 -0.94
C ALA A 218 -18.32 4.90 0.24
N TRP A 219 -17.72 5.78 1.00
CA TRP A 219 -16.78 5.39 2.08
C TRP A 219 -17.41 5.48 3.47
N TYR A 220 -17.95 6.64 3.82
CA TYR A 220 -18.66 6.88 5.07
C TYR A 220 -19.89 7.76 4.82
N PRO A 221 -20.86 7.77 5.75
CA PRO A 221 -22.07 8.59 5.61
C PRO A 221 -21.78 10.08 5.43
N GLY A 222 -22.36 10.67 4.42
CA GLY A 222 -22.23 12.11 4.12
C GLY A 222 -20.96 12.48 3.35
N LEU A 223 -20.16 11.53 2.90
CA LEU A 223 -19.04 11.81 2.02
C LEU A 223 -19.55 12.27 0.65
N ASP A 224 -19.07 13.41 0.18
CA ASP A 224 -19.26 13.86 -1.21
C ASP A 224 -18.47 13.02 -2.20
N ALA A 225 -18.87 13.05 -3.48
CA ALA A 225 -18.11 12.38 -4.53
C ALA A 225 -16.69 12.97 -4.66
N LEU A 226 -15.71 12.09 -4.80
CA LEU A 226 -14.31 12.47 -4.97
C LEU A 226 -13.81 12.03 -6.36
N PRO A 227 -13.18 12.93 -7.12
CA PRO A 227 -12.62 12.58 -8.42
C PRO A 227 -11.45 11.58 -8.29
N TRP A 228 -10.75 11.61 -7.16
CA TRP A 228 -9.67 10.68 -6.81
C TRP A 228 -9.63 10.47 -5.30
N LEU A 229 -9.50 9.22 -4.87
CA LEU A 229 -9.32 8.91 -3.45
C LEU A 229 -7.89 9.21 -2.99
N GLY A 230 -6.87 8.80 -3.76
CA GLY A 230 -5.47 8.84 -3.36
C GLY A 230 -4.73 10.14 -3.67
N TRP A 231 -5.33 11.04 -4.45
CA TRP A 231 -4.62 12.19 -5.01
C TRP A 231 -5.36 13.51 -4.79
N ARG A 232 -4.56 14.56 -4.57
CA ARG A 232 -5.01 15.95 -4.58
C ARG A 232 -4.01 16.80 -5.38
N ASP A 233 -4.50 17.85 -6.02
CA ASP A 233 -3.63 18.91 -6.51
C ASP A 233 -2.84 19.52 -5.33
N ARG A 234 -1.58 19.83 -5.54
CA ARG A 234 -0.71 20.42 -4.50
C ARG A 234 -1.33 21.66 -3.86
N ARG A 235 -1.97 22.54 -4.67
CA ARG A 235 -2.59 23.75 -4.18
C ARG A 235 -3.75 23.48 -3.23
N GLU A 236 -4.52 22.41 -3.46
CA GLU A 236 -5.58 21.97 -2.54
C GLU A 236 -4.99 21.54 -1.19
N VAL A 237 -3.89 20.78 -1.21
CA VAL A 237 -3.20 20.36 0.02
C VAL A 237 -2.60 21.55 0.74
N GLU A 238 -2.03 22.52 0.03
CA GLU A 238 -1.49 23.75 0.59
C GLU A 238 -2.57 24.63 1.21
N ALA A 239 -3.74 24.75 0.56
CA ALA A 239 -4.88 25.48 1.10
C ALA A 239 -5.44 24.82 2.38
N LEU A 240 -5.51 23.49 2.40
CA LEU A 240 -5.91 22.73 3.60
C LEU A 240 -4.90 22.96 4.75
N GLY A 241 -3.61 22.94 4.45
CA GLY A 241 -2.57 23.19 5.45
C GLY A 241 -2.58 24.61 5.99
N GLN A 242 -2.90 25.62 5.14
CA GLN A 242 -3.10 27.00 5.61
C GLN A 242 -4.30 27.11 6.56
N ALA A 243 -5.43 26.45 6.25
CA ALA A 243 -6.60 26.43 7.13
C ALA A 243 -6.25 25.75 8.45
N THR A 244 -5.58 24.61 8.42
CA THR A 244 -5.08 23.89 9.62
C THR A 244 -4.15 24.75 10.45
N ALA A 245 -3.22 25.47 9.83
CA ALA A 245 -2.31 26.40 10.53
C ALA A 245 -3.07 27.52 11.27
N ALA A 246 -4.07 28.11 10.61
CA ALA A 246 -4.91 29.14 11.21
C ALA A 246 -5.71 28.61 12.41
N GLU A 247 -6.30 27.42 12.30
CA GLU A 247 -7.03 26.76 13.41
C GLU A 247 -6.12 26.43 14.59
N LEU A 248 -4.84 26.10 14.33
CA LEU A 248 -3.81 25.87 15.35
C LEU A 248 -3.23 27.18 15.91
N GLY A 249 -3.64 28.35 15.40
CA GLY A 249 -3.14 29.66 15.82
C GLY A 249 -1.72 29.97 15.36
N CYS A 250 -1.24 29.32 14.31
CA CYS A 250 0.11 29.48 13.76
C CYS A 250 0.09 30.32 12.48
N ALA A 251 0.89 31.38 12.48
CA ALA A 251 1.03 32.27 11.32
C ALA A 251 2.09 31.77 10.30
N ASP A 252 2.98 30.89 10.71
CA ASP A 252 4.10 30.43 9.89
C ASP A 252 4.54 29.01 10.23
N LEU A 253 5.46 28.48 9.42
CA LEU A 253 6.02 27.15 9.57
C LEU A 253 6.83 26.99 10.88
N ALA A 254 7.50 28.04 11.36
CA ALA A 254 8.27 27.99 12.60
C ALA A 254 7.36 27.76 13.82
N CYS A 255 6.23 28.46 13.87
CA CYS A 255 5.18 28.21 14.87
C CYS A 255 4.68 26.77 14.82
N LEU A 256 4.34 26.27 13.64
CA LEU A 256 3.86 24.88 13.47
C LEU A 256 4.89 23.84 13.89
N ARG A 257 6.18 24.07 13.57
CA ARG A 257 7.29 23.19 13.99
C ARG A 257 7.52 23.19 15.50
N ALA A 258 7.17 24.27 16.19
CA ALA A 258 7.26 24.37 17.64
C ALA A 258 6.12 23.63 18.39
N LEU A 259 5.05 23.26 17.71
CA LEU A 259 3.97 22.45 18.30
C LEU A 259 4.47 21.03 18.59
N THR A 260 3.95 20.43 19.67
CA THR A 260 4.23 19.02 19.96
C THR A 260 3.53 18.11 18.97
N ALA A 261 4.03 16.87 18.82
CA ALA A 261 3.39 15.87 17.96
C ALA A 261 1.97 15.56 18.45
N GLU A 262 1.78 15.47 19.78
CA GLU A 262 0.46 15.27 20.39
C GLU A 262 -0.53 16.34 19.95
N LYS A 263 -0.11 17.62 19.99
CA LYS A 263 -0.99 18.74 19.61
C LYS A 263 -1.43 18.67 18.15
N LEU A 264 -0.52 18.26 17.27
CA LEU A 264 -0.84 18.04 15.87
C LEU A 264 -1.81 16.87 15.68
N LEU A 265 -1.61 15.77 16.41
CA LEU A 265 -2.44 14.56 16.33
C LEU A 265 -3.86 14.75 16.92
N GLU A 266 -4.07 15.72 17.80
CA GLU A 266 -5.38 16.07 18.32
C GLU A 266 -6.27 16.79 17.30
N HIS A 267 -5.70 17.31 16.21
CA HIS A 267 -6.45 18.12 15.25
C HIS A 267 -7.31 17.23 14.32
N PRO A 268 -8.62 17.50 14.17
CA PRO A 268 -9.54 16.63 13.42
C PRO A 268 -9.12 16.39 11.96
N HIS A 269 -8.60 17.40 11.27
CA HIS A 269 -8.15 17.27 9.87
C HIS A 269 -6.87 16.44 9.71
N VAL A 270 -6.11 16.26 10.79
CA VAL A 270 -4.87 15.48 10.84
C VAL A 270 -5.17 13.99 10.84
N MET A 271 -6.37 13.64 11.29
CA MET A 271 -6.82 12.28 11.54
C MET A 271 -7.58 11.67 10.36
N ASN A 272 -7.61 12.35 9.22
CA ASN A 272 -8.16 11.73 8.02
C ASN A 272 -7.34 10.50 7.66
N ILE A 273 -7.95 9.34 7.78
CA ILE A 273 -7.40 8.02 7.47
C ILE A 273 -6.79 7.97 6.05
N PHE A 274 -7.34 8.79 5.15
CA PHE A 274 -6.89 8.92 3.77
C PHE A 274 -6.42 10.35 3.52
N GLN A 275 -5.13 10.62 3.78
CA GLN A 275 -4.54 11.84 3.26
C GLN A 275 -4.13 11.64 1.80
N PRO A 276 -4.85 12.25 0.85
CA PRO A 276 -4.44 12.24 -0.53
C PRO A 276 -3.06 12.88 -0.69
N LEU A 277 -2.24 12.27 -1.53
CA LEU A 277 -0.92 12.79 -1.83
C LEU A 277 -1.03 14.05 -2.67
N GLY A 278 -0.38 15.13 -2.23
CA GLY A 278 -0.29 16.39 -2.96
C GLY A 278 0.72 16.28 -4.10
N VAL A 279 0.23 16.29 -5.34
CA VAL A 279 1.06 16.10 -6.54
C VAL A 279 0.82 17.22 -7.53
N ASP A 280 1.82 17.55 -8.34
CA ASP A 280 1.68 18.55 -9.42
C ASP A 280 1.04 17.92 -10.66
N ASP A 281 1.48 16.72 -11.02
CA ASP A 281 0.92 15.92 -12.10
C ASP A 281 0.21 14.71 -11.50
N LEU A 282 -1.08 14.55 -11.79
CA LEU A 282 -1.90 13.48 -11.25
C LEU A 282 -1.45 12.11 -11.81
N PRO A 283 -1.12 11.14 -10.94
CA PRO A 283 -0.71 9.81 -11.38
C PRO A 283 -1.69 9.10 -12.33
N PRO A 284 -3.02 9.21 -12.21
CA PRO A 284 -3.93 8.68 -13.21
C PRO A 284 -3.70 9.18 -14.62
N ASP A 285 -3.39 10.46 -14.78
CA ASP A 285 -3.12 11.07 -16.09
C ASP A 285 -1.76 10.60 -16.65
N LEU A 286 -0.76 10.48 -15.79
CA LEU A 286 0.56 9.97 -16.17
C LEU A 286 0.50 8.49 -16.59
N LEU A 287 -0.25 7.66 -15.85
CA LEU A 287 -0.50 6.27 -16.23
C LEU A 287 -1.23 6.17 -17.58
N ALA A 288 -2.27 6.98 -17.78
CA ALA A 288 -3.02 7.03 -19.05
C ALA A 288 -2.15 7.46 -20.24
N GLN A 289 -1.19 8.35 -20.01
CA GLN A 289 -0.21 8.80 -21.02
C GLN A 289 0.94 7.80 -21.20
N GLY A 290 0.98 6.72 -20.44
CA GLY A 290 2.08 5.77 -20.44
C GLY A 290 3.40 6.33 -19.88
N LYS A 291 3.36 7.37 -19.06
CA LYS A 291 4.52 8.00 -18.43
C LYS A 291 4.82 7.37 -17.08
N PHE A 292 5.42 6.21 -17.07
CA PHE A 292 5.80 5.47 -15.84
C PHE A 292 7.01 4.56 -16.10
N ALA A 293 7.66 4.09 -15.03
CA ALA A 293 8.78 3.15 -15.10
C ALA A 293 8.34 1.82 -15.73
N ARG A 294 9.06 1.35 -16.76
CA ARG A 294 8.76 0.14 -17.54
C ARG A 294 9.28 -1.12 -16.86
N VAL A 295 8.82 -1.37 -15.65
CA VAL A 295 9.15 -2.57 -14.89
C VAL A 295 7.99 -3.56 -14.92
N PRO A 296 8.23 -4.88 -14.79
CA PRO A 296 7.16 -5.84 -14.61
C PRO A 296 6.28 -5.53 -13.41
N VAL A 297 4.97 -5.71 -13.54
CA VAL A 297 3.98 -5.42 -12.49
C VAL A 297 3.11 -6.65 -12.22
N LEU A 298 2.92 -6.97 -10.94
CA LEU A 298 1.91 -7.89 -10.44
C LEU A 298 0.91 -7.08 -9.63
N SER A 299 -0.38 -7.14 -9.97
CA SER A 299 -1.39 -6.27 -9.37
C SER A 299 -2.74 -6.96 -9.26
N GLY A 300 -3.47 -6.68 -8.21
CA GLY A 300 -4.81 -7.24 -8.04
C GLY A 300 -5.55 -6.67 -6.84
N SER A 301 -6.69 -7.26 -6.59
CA SER A 301 -7.61 -6.90 -5.52
C SER A 301 -8.21 -8.14 -4.87
N THR A 302 -8.91 -7.96 -3.76
CA THR A 302 -9.70 -9.00 -3.14
C THR A 302 -11.12 -9.02 -3.72
N LYS A 303 -11.80 -10.18 -3.63
CA LYS A 303 -13.13 -10.37 -4.24
C LYS A 303 -14.23 -9.57 -3.56
N ASN A 304 -14.12 -9.33 -2.27
CA ASN A 304 -15.13 -8.65 -1.44
C ASN A 304 -14.58 -7.36 -0.81
N GLU A 305 -13.81 -6.59 -1.58
CA GLU A 305 -13.04 -5.42 -1.13
C GLU A 305 -13.79 -4.51 -0.16
N HIS A 306 -15.00 -4.09 -0.55
CA HIS A 306 -15.69 -3.03 0.19
C HIS A 306 -16.50 -3.54 1.38
N ARG A 307 -16.60 -4.87 1.59
CA ARG A 307 -17.44 -5.45 2.65
C ARG A 307 -17.01 -5.02 4.05
N GLY A 308 -15.71 -5.12 4.35
CA GLY A 308 -15.17 -4.67 5.65
C GLY A 308 -15.25 -3.16 5.85
N ILE A 309 -15.17 -2.39 4.77
CA ILE A 309 -15.27 -0.91 4.81
C ILE A 309 -16.70 -0.48 5.16
N VAL A 310 -17.72 -1.14 4.60
CA VAL A 310 -19.11 -0.86 4.97
C VAL A 310 -19.36 -1.18 6.44
N ASP A 311 -18.89 -2.34 6.91
CA ASP A 311 -19.03 -2.72 8.32
C ASP A 311 -18.37 -1.72 9.26
N LEU A 312 -17.19 -1.22 8.87
CA LEU A 312 -16.39 -0.34 9.70
C LEU A 312 -16.96 1.09 9.81
N PHE A 313 -17.41 1.66 8.69
CA PHE A 313 -17.76 3.08 8.62
C PHE A 313 -19.25 3.36 8.53
N ARG A 314 -20.07 2.39 8.14
CA ARG A 314 -21.51 2.57 7.97
C ARG A 314 -22.34 1.63 8.85
N GLY A 315 -21.95 0.37 8.99
CA GLY A 315 -22.73 -0.66 9.66
C GLY A 315 -23.83 -1.25 8.78
N GLU A 316 -24.94 -1.68 9.41
CA GLU A 316 -26.05 -2.29 8.68
C GLU A 316 -26.77 -1.31 7.74
N VAL A 317 -27.10 -1.79 6.56
CA VAL A 317 -27.89 -1.08 5.55
C VAL A 317 -29.25 -1.77 5.44
N SER A 318 -30.35 -1.02 5.63
CA SER A 318 -31.71 -1.49 5.40
C SER A 318 -32.08 -1.43 3.91
N ALA A 319 -33.20 -2.04 3.53
CA ALA A 319 -33.69 -1.96 2.14
C ALA A 319 -34.03 -0.52 1.69
N ASP A 320 -34.51 0.30 2.60
CA ASP A 320 -34.81 1.73 2.31
C ASP A 320 -33.52 2.55 2.25
N ASP A 321 -32.54 2.27 3.12
CA ASP A 321 -31.22 2.88 3.05
C ASP A 321 -30.52 2.53 1.73
N TYR A 322 -30.61 1.28 1.29
CA TYR A 322 -30.02 0.84 0.01
C TYR A 322 -30.51 1.70 -1.17
N LYS A 323 -31.82 1.90 -1.29
CA LYS A 323 -32.40 2.77 -2.34
C LYS A 323 -31.95 4.22 -2.24
N THR A 324 -31.91 4.72 -1.00
CA THR A 324 -31.43 6.08 -0.72
C THR A 324 -29.96 6.24 -1.12
N LEU A 325 -29.12 5.27 -0.78
CA LEU A 325 -27.69 5.25 -1.13
C LEU A 325 -27.50 5.21 -2.65
N LEU A 326 -28.24 4.36 -3.36
CA LEU A 326 -28.18 4.31 -4.82
C LEU A 326 -28.54 5.66 -5.44
N THR A 327 -29.59 6.32 -4.94
CA THR A 327 -30.02 7.63 -5.44
C THR A 327 -28.96 8.71 -5.19
N LYS A 328 -28.39 8.76 -4.00
CA LYS A 328 -27.35 9.74 -3.64
C LYS A 328 -26.06 9.53 -4.42
N SER A 329 -25.68 8.27 -4.63
CA SER A 329 -24.41 7.91 -5.27
C SER A 329 -24.45 7.96 -6.79
N PHE A 330 -25.58 7.64 -7.40
CA PHE A 330 -25.67 7.43 -8.84
C PHE A 330 -26.72 8.28 -9.55
N GLY A 331 -27.54 9.08 -8.81
CA GLY A 331 -28.51 9.99 -9.41
C GLY A 331 -29.45 9.31 -10.39
N ASP A 332 -29.52 9.79 -11.62
CA ASP A 332 -30.38 9.26 -12.68
C ASP A 332 -30.06 7.79 -13.08
N HIS A 333 -28.86 7.31 -12.77
CA HIS A 333 -28.49 5.91 -13.00
C HIS A 333 -28.93 4.95 -11.89
N ALA A 334 -29.43 5.45 -10.75
CA ALA A 334 -29.82 4.62 -9.61
C ALA A 334 -30.80 3.47 -9.98
N PRO A 335 -31.85 3.66 -10.81
CA PRO A 335 -32.73 2.57 -11.22
C PRO A 335 -32.01 1.48 -12.02
N ALA A 336 -31.02 1.84 -12.84
CA ALA A 336 -30.24 0.86 -13.61
C ALA A 336 -29.31 0.07 -12.68
N VAL A 337 -28.71 0.72 -11.68
CA VAL A 337 -27.88 0.03 -10.66
C VAL A 337 -28.73 -0.90 -9.80
N GLU A 338 -29.94 -0.47 -9.37
CA GLU A 338 -30.87 -1.33 -8.62
C GLU A 338 -31.28 -2.57 -9.42
N ALA A 339 -31.51 -2.42 -10.72
CA ALA A 339 -31.85 -3.53 -11.61
C ALA A 339 -30.67 -4.52 -11.81
N GLU A 340 -29.44 -4.03 -11.85
CA GLU A 340 -28.22 -4.84 -11.97
C GLU A 340 -27.85 -5.52 -10.64
N TYR A 341 -28.18 -4.91 -9.49
CA TYR A 341 -27.94 -5.42 -8.15
C TYR A 341 -29.24 -5.53 -7.34
N PRO A 342 -30.21 -6.35 -7.77
CA PRO A 342 -31.49 -6.48 -7.08
C PRO A 342 -31.28 -7.13 -5.70
N LEU A 343 -31.95 -6.62 -4.68
CA LEU A 343 -31.83 -7.15 -3.30
C LEU A 343 -32.14 -8.65 -3.19
N SER A 344 -32.95 -9.17 -4.10
CA SER A 344 -33.25 -10.62 -4.15
C SER A 344 -32.06 -11.53 -4.49
N ALA A 345 -30.97 -10.93 -5.00
CA ALA A 345 -29.75 -11.67 -5.35
C ALA A 345 -28.73 -11.72 -4.20
N PHE A 346 -29.00 -11.06 -3.07
CA PHE A 346 -28.09 -10.95 -1.94
C PHE A 346 -28.76 -11.40 -0.63
N ALA A 347 -27.97 -11.91 0.31
CA ALA A 347 -28.51 -12.31 1.61
C ALA A 347 -28.99 -11.10 2.44
N THR A 348 -28.32 -9.95 2.30
CA THR A 348 -28.69 -8.72 3.00
C THR A 348 -28.51 -7.49 2.10
N PRO A 349 -29.24 -6.38 2.37
CA PRO A 349 -29.00 -5.11 1.68
C PRO A 349 -27.59 -4.56 1.89
N THR A 350 -26.94 -4.87 3.04
CA THR A 350 -25.55 -4.51 3.33
C THR A 350 -24.59 -5.20 2.36
N GLU A 351 -24.82 -6.48 2.04
CA GLU A 351 -24.04 -7.19 1.02
C GLU A 351 -24.25 -6.61 -0.38
N ALA A 352 -25.51 -6.30 -0.74
CA ALA A 352 -25.81 -5.67 -2.02
C ALA A 352 -25.06 -4.35 -2.19
N TRP A 353 -25.11 -3.48 -1.19
CA TRP A 353 -24.38 -2.21 -1.20
C TRP A 353 -22.85 -2.41 -1.26
N SER A 354 -22.33 -3.33 -0.48
CA SER A 354 -20.90 -3.69 -0.49
C SER A 354 -20.44 -4.20 -1.86
N GLN A 355 -21.27 -5.01 -2.55
CA GLN A 355 -20.95 -5.53 -3.88
C GLN A 355 -20.99 -4.42 -4.93
N VAL A 356 -22.00 -3.53 -4.89
CA VAL A 356 -22.05 -2.33 -5.75
C VAL A 356 -20.75 -1.55 -5.68
N LEU A 357 -20.27 -1.30 -4.46
CA LEU A 357 -19.03 -0.54 -4.25
C LEU A 357 -17.77 -1.33 -4.59
N THR A 358 -17.73 -2.62 -4.30
CA THR A 358 -16.63 -3.49 -4.73
C THR A 358 -16.44 -3.43 -6.25
N ASP A 359 -17.52 -3.58 -7.02
CA ASP A 359 -17.45 -3.62 -8.47
C ASP A 359 -17.18 -2.23 -9.06
N ARG A 360 -17.91 -1.21 -8.59
CA ARG A 360 -17.82 0.15 -9.12
C ARG A 360 -16.50 0.84 -8.78
N VAL A 361 -16.05 0.68 -7.54
CA VAL A 361 -14.94 1.48 -6.98
C VAL A 361 -13.61 0.73 -7.15
N TRP A 362 -13.54 -0.53 -6.73
CA TRP A 362 -12.30 -1.30 -6.71
C TRP A 362 -12.03 -2.05 -8.01
N ALA A 363 -12.93 -2.97 -8.38
CA ALA A 363 -12.69 -3.85 -9.51
C ALA A 363 -12.54 -3.07 -10.82
N ARG A 364 -13.38 -2.06 -11.06
CA ARG A 364 -13.29 -1.20 -12.24
C ARG A 364 -11.97 -0.44 -12.29
N ALA A 365 -11.54 0.17 -11.17
CA ALA A 365 -10.27 0.91 -11.11
C ALA A 365 -9.07 0.00 -11.33
N THR A 366 -9.06 -1.18 -10.68
CA THR A 366 -8.01 -2.21 -10.83
C THR A 366 -7.91 -2.71 -12.26
N TRP A 367 -9.05 -3.01 -12.90
CA TRP A 367 -9.10 -3.43 -14.30
C TRP A 367 -8.54 -2.37 -15.26
N ARG A 368 -8.94 -1.11 -15.08
CA ARG A 368 -8.39 0.00 -15.86
C ARG A 368 -6.88 0.12 -15.68
N GLN A 369 -6.39 -0.01 -14.47
CA GLN A 369 -4.96 0.01 -14.16
C GLN A 369 -4.23 -1.12 -14.90
N HIS A 370 -4.75 -2.35 -14.89
CA HIS A 370 -4.17 -3.47 -15.63
C HIS A 370 -4.08 -3.18 -17.14
N ARG A 371 -5.14 -2.62 -17.72
CA ARG A 371 -5.16 -2.25 -19.15
C ARG A 371 -4.10 -1.19 -19.49
N LEU A 372 -3.96 -0.16 -18.67
CA LEU A 372 -2.98 0.91 -18.89
C LEU A 372 -1.55 0.39 -18.74
N LEU A 373 -1.27 -0.42 -17.73
CA LEU A 373 0.07 -0.96 -17.49
C LEU A 373 0.43 -2.00 -18.57
N SER A 374 -0.46 -2.93 -18.87
CA SER A 374 -0.19 -4.03 -19.81
C SER A 374 0.03 -3.61 -21.25
N ALA A 375 -0.40 -2.39 -21.62
CA ALA A 375 -0.09 -1.80 -22.91
C ALA A 375 1.42 -1.50 -23.08
N HIS A 376 2.18 -1.50 -21.99
CA HIS A 376 3.55 -1.00 -21.99
C HIS A 376 4.56 -1.90 -21.25
N THR A 377 4.11 -2.76 -20.33
CA THR A 377 4.98 -3.65 -19.58
C THR A 377 4.30 -4.96 -19.24
N ALA A 378 5.10 -6.00 -18.93
CA ALA A 378 4.55 -7.26 -18.45
C ALA A 378 3.74 -7.02 -17.17
N THR A 379 2.44 -7.31 -17.24
CA THR A 379 1.50 -7.12 -16.14
C THR A 379 0.79 -8.42 -15.86
N TYR A 380 0.81 -8.86 -14.61
CA TYR A 380 0.13 -10.06 -14.14
C TYR A 380 -0.97 -9.64 -13.17
N ALA A 381 -2.19 -10.08 -13.45
CA ALA A 381 -3.38 -9.66 -12.70
C ALA A 381 -3.90 -10.80 -11.82
N PHE A 382 -4.31 -10.49 -10.58
CA PHE A 382 -4.94 -11.45 -9.67
C PHE A 382 -6.22 -10.93 -9.04
N GLU A 383 -7.06 -11.89 -8.61
CA GLU A 383 -8.13 -11.69 -7.65
C GLU A 383 -7.93 -12.67 -6.49
N PHE A 384 -7.74 -12.15 -5.28
CA PHE A 384 -7.76 -12.99 -4.10
C PHE A 384 -9.20 -13.30 -3.71
N ALA A 385 -9.55 -14.59 -3.68
CA ALA A 385 -10.93 -15.04 -3.62
C ALA A 385 -11.17 -16.18 -2.62
N ASP A 386 -10.35 -16.28 -1.55
CA ASP A 386 -10.59 -17.27 -0.49
C ASP A 386 -11.83 -16.88 0.32
N PRO A 387 -12.93 -17.67 0.23
CA PRO A 387 -14.15 -17.35 0.96
C PRO A 387 -14.02 -17.50 2.47
N THR A 388 -12.94 -18.09 2.94
CA THR A 388 -12.67 -18.36 4.37
C THR A 388 -11.66 -17.39 4.99
N ALA A 389 -11.13 -16.44 4.20
CA ALA A 389 -10.12 -15.48 4.66
C ALA A 389 -10.62 -14.63 5.83
N THR A 390 -11.88 -14.21 5.79
CA THR A 390 -12.58 -13.55 6.89
C THR A 390 -14.01 -14.09 7.02
N PRO A 391 -14.77 -13.77 8.07
CA PRO A 391 -16.20 -14.10 8.17
C PRO A 391 -17.05 -13.57 7.00
N HIS A 392 -16.54 -12.59 6.27
CA HIS A 392 -17.19 -11.96 5.11
C HIS A 392 -16.50 -12.28 3.77
N GLY A 393 -15.70 -13.36 3.72
CA GLY A 393 -14.95 -13.77 2.54
C GLY A 393 -13.62 -13.00 2.39
N ALA A 394 -13.21 -12.80 1.15
CA ALA A 394 -11.95 -12.12 0.81
C ALA A 394 -12.14 -10.59 0.87
N THR A 395 -12.12 -10.01 2.06
CA THR A 395 -12.28 -8.56 2.29
C THR A 395 -10.97 -7.81 2.08
N HIS A 396 -11.04 -6.47 2.05
CA HIS A 396 -9.88 -5.59 1.86
C HIS A 396 -8.68 -6.02 2.69
N HIS A 397 -7.52 -6.15 2.06
CA HIS A 397 -6.20 -6.58 2.55
C HIS A 397 -6.12 -7.97 3.22
N SER A 398 -7.17 -8.80 3.18
CA SER A 398 -7.13 -10.15 3.76
C SER A 398 -6.13 -11.11 3.11
N ASP A 399 -5.67 -10.82 1.91
CA ASP A 399 -4.60 -11.52 1.19
C ASP A 399 -3.21 -11.34 1.81
N ILE A 400 -3.01 -10.28 2.60
CA ILE A 400 -1.72 -9.95 3.22
C ILE A 400 -1.37 -10.94 4.33
N ASP A 401 -2.34 -11.47 5.04
CA ASP A 401 -2.14 -12.51 6.05
C ASP A 401 -1.61 -13.83 5.46
N TYR A 402 -1.72 -14.01 4.14
CA TYR A 402 -1.19 -15.16 3.41
C TYR A 402 0.30 -15.00 3.06
N LEU A 403 0.81 -13.79 3.02
CA LEU A 403 2.23 -13.48 2.77
C LEU A 403 3.02 -13.30 4.05
N PHE A 404 2.46 -12.62 5.03
CA PHE A 404 3.05 -12.40 6.34
C PHE A 404 2.53 -13.45 7.35
N PRO A 405 3.21 -13.73 8.47
CA PRO A 405 2.92 -14.90 9.28
C PRO A 405 1.47 -14.99 9.78
N SER A 406 0.81 -16.05 9.41
CA SER A 406 -0.35 -16.61 10.10
C SER A 406 0.10 -17.85 10.88
N THR A 407 -0.50 -18.10 12.01
CA THR A 407 -0.20 -19.28 12.87
C THR A 407 -0.68 -20.60 12.25
N THR A 408 -1.55 -20.56 11.24
CA THR A 408 -2.16 -21.75 10.65
C THR A 408 -1.50 -22.07 9.29
N PRO A 409 -1.05 -23.32 9.06
CA PRO A 409 -0.62 -23.75 7.75
C PRO A 409 -1.76 -23.60 6.72
N ASN A 410 -1.48 -22.92 5.61
CA ASN A 410 -2.44 -22.69 4.54
C ASN A 410 -1.77 -22.96 3.19
N PRO A 411 -2.21 -24.00 2.44
CA PRO A 411 -1.63 -24.32 1.14
C PRO A 411 -1.68 -23.16 0.13
N LEU A 412 -2.75 -22.37 0.15
CA LEU A 412 -2.87 -21.19 -0.71
C LEU A 412 -1.79 -20.15 -0.37
N ALA A 413 -1.51 -19.94 0.93
CA ALA A 413 -0.46 -19.04 1.35
C ALA A 413 0.93 -19.48 0.84
N ASP A 414 1.23 -20.77 0.87
CA ASP A 414 2.49 -21.30 0.33
C ASP A 414 2.54 -21.11 -1.20
N ASN A 415 1.43 -21.29 -1.92
CA ASN A 415 1.36 -21.03 -3.36
C ASN A 415 1.54 -19.54 -3.68
N MET A 416 0.90 -18.65 -2.91
CA MET A 416 1.06 -17.20 -3.06
C MET A 416 2.52 -16.79 -2.83
N ILE A 417 3.16 -17.25 -1.75
CA ILE A 417 4.58 -16.97 -1.50
C ILE A 417 5.43 -17.41 -2.70
N ARG A 418 5.20 -18.59 -3.25
CA ARG A 418 5.93 -19.08 -4.42
C ARG A 418 5.74 -18.20 -5.65
N TYR A 419 4.50 -17.77 -5.96
CA TYR A 419 4.23 -16.84 -7.06
C TYR A 419 4.93 -15.51 -6.86
N TRP A 420 4.81 -14.89 -5.68
CA TRP A 420 5.38 -13.58 -5.34
C TRP A 420 6.90 -13.57 -5.40
N THR A 421 7.51 -14.59 -4.82
CA THR A 421 8.99 -14.67 -4.77
C THR A 421 9.60 -15.12 -6.11
N THR A 422 8.87 -15.91 -6.92
CA THR A 422 9.28 -16.17 -8.31
C THR A 422 9.18 -14.91 -9.14
N PHE A 423 8.07 -14.14 -9.02
CA PHE A 423 7.96 -12.84 -9.67
C PHE A 423 9.06 -11.87 -9.23
N ALA A 424 9.35 -11.78 -7.93
CA ALA A 424 10.44 -10.96 -7.42
C ALA A 424 11.81 -11.37 -8.01
N ARG A 425 12.02 -12.63 -8.28
CA ARG A 425 13.26 -13.18 -8.87
C ARG A 425 13.37 -12.87 -10.37
N THR A 426 12.30 -13.05 -11.13
CA THR A 426 12.33 -13.14 -12.59
C THR A 426 11.52 -12.06 -13.32
N GLY A 427 10.54 -11.43 -12.66
CA GLY A 427 9.52 -10.58 -13.29
C GLY A 427 8.34 -11.37 -13.89
N ASP A 428 8.31 -12.70 -13.69
CA ASP A 428 7.26 -13.62 -14.12
C ASP A 428 6.86 -14.50 -12.92
N PRO A 429 5.58 -14.61 -12.53
CA PRO A 429 5.17 -15.40 -11.37
C PRO A 429 5.19 -16.91 -11.63
N ASN A 430 5.31 -17.35 -12.89
CA ASN A 430 5.19 -18.75 -13.26
C ASN A 430 6.30 -19.61 -12.63
N THR A 431 5.90 -20.68 -11.97
CA THR A 431 6.78 -21.64 -11.30
C THR A 431 6.25 -23.07 -11.42
N GLU A 432 7.14 -24.06 -11.43
CA GLU A 432 6.78 -25.46 -11.55
C GLU A 432 5.82 -25.91 -10.44
N GLY A 433 4.83 -26.73 -10.82
CA GLY A 433 3.83 -27.31 -9.90
C GLY A 433 2.73 -26.36 -9.44
N LEU A 434 2.66 -25.14 -9.99
CA LEU A 434 1.51 -24.24 -9.81
C LEU A 434 0.80 -24.00 -11.15
N PRO A 435 -0.51 -23.66 -11.13
CA PRO A 435 -1.24 -23.28 -12.33
C PRO A 435 -0.53 -22.15 -13.09
N THR A 436 -0.49 -22.27 -14.41
CA THR A 436 0.09 -21.22 -15.26
C THR A 436 -0.66 -19.91 -15.10
N TRP A 437 0.08 -18.82 -15.00
CA TRP A 437 -0.43 -17.46 -14.85
C TRP A 437 0.01 -16.61 -16.05
N PRO A 438 -0.77 -16.53 -17.12
CA PRO A 438 -0.47 -15.69 -18.28
C PRO A 438 -0.44 -14.21 -17.93
N ALA A 439 0.38 -13.44 -18.65
CA ALA A 439 0.32 -11.99 -18.55
C ALA A 439 -1.05 -11.46 -18.98
N PHE A 440 -1.52 -10.37 -18.38
CA PHE A 440 -2.84 -9.78 -18.61
C PHE A 440 -3.11 -9.45 -20.09
N ALA A 441 -2.09 -9.00 -20.82
CA ALA A 441 -2.20 -8.73 -22.27
C ALA A 441 -2.65 -9.94 -23.09
N ASN A 442 -2.47 -11.17 -22.56
CA ASN A 442 -2.87 -12.40 -23.20
C ASN A 442 -4.33 -12.75 -22.84
N GLY A 443 -5.30 -12.08 -23.45
CA GLY A 443 -6.72 -12.37 -23.28
C GLY A 443 -7.34 -11.78 -22.00
N ASN A 444 -6.74 -10.74 -21.42
CA ASN A 444 -7.18 -10.10 -20.18
C ASN A 444 -7.22 -11.08 -18.99
N HIS A 445 -6.21 -11.95 -18.90
CA HIS A 445 -6.16 -12.97 -17.87
C HIS A 445 -6.07 -12.38 -16.47
N VAL A 446 -6.95 -12.80 -15.58
CA VAL A 446 -6.90 -12.57 -14.14
C VAL A 446 -6.83 -13.91 -13.44
N GLN A 447 -5.83 -14.09 -12.59
CA GLN A 447 -5.62 -15.31 -11.80
C GLN A 447 -6.45 -15.24 -10.52
N SER A 448 -7.45 -16.11 -10.39
CA SER A 448 -8.11 -16.33 -9.11
C SER A 448 -7.15 -17.03 -8.16
N LEU A 449 -7.07 -16.54 -6.94
CA LEU A 449 -6.31 -17.13 -5.84
C LEU A 449 -7.30 -17.59 -4.77
N ALA A 450 -7.71 -18.84 -4.86
CA ALA A 450 -8.62 -19.49 -3.94
C ALA A 450 -8.11 -20.92 -3.63
N PRO A 451 -8.44 -21.50 -2.44
CA PRO A 451 -7.92 -22.80 -2.02
C PRO A 451 -8.09 -23.92 -3.02
N ASP A 452 -9.28 -24.03 -3.61
CA ASP A 452 -9.67 -25.12 -4.52
C ASP A 452 -9.84 -24.66 -5.97
N ASN A 453 -9.58 -23.39 -6.28
CA ASN A 453 -9.82 -22.79 -7.59
C ASN A 453 -8.78 -21.71 -7.92
N THR A 454 -7.50 -22.08 -7.84
CA THR A 454 -6.45 -21.22 -8.38
C THR A 454 -6.37 -21.40 -9.88
N GLY A 455 -6.63 -20.33 -10.65
CA GLY A 455 -6.66 -20.39 -12.12
C GLY A 455 -7.37 -19.18 -12.72
N PRO A 456 -7.73 -19.23 -14.02
CA PRO A 456 -8.38 -18.10 -14.69
C PRO A 456 -9.76 -17.81 -14.11
N THR A 457 -10.10 -16.52 -13.99
CA THR A 457 -11.45 -16.06 -13.66
C THR A 457 -11.95 -15.07 -14.71
N ASP A 458 -13.25 -15.07 -14.99
CA ASP A 458 -13.90 -14.04 -15.79
C ASP A 458 -14.22 -12.84 -14.89
N PHE A 459 -13.16 -12.11 -14.53
CA PHE A 459 -13.21 -10.96 -13.65
C PHE A 459 -14.16 -9.86 -14.17
N ALA A 460 -14.15 -9.62 -15.48
CA ALA A 460 -14.97 -8.58 -16.08
C ALA A 460 -16.47 -8.85 -15.93
N THR A 461 -16.90 -10.09 -16.15
CA THR A 461 -18.30 -10.48 -15.96
C THR A 461 -18.65 -10.58 -14.47
N ALA A 462 -17.78 -11.16 -13.65
CA ALA A 462 -18.01 -11.31 -12.21
C ALA A 462 -18.25 -9.96 -11.50
N HIS A 463 -17.55 -8.91 -11.95
CA HIS A 463 -17.65 -7.54 -11.42
C HIS A 463 -18.47 -6.60 -12.30
N ARG A 464 -19.26 -7.12 -13.23
CA ARG A 464 -20.18 -6.32 -14.08
C ARG A 464 -19.51 -5.11 -14.75
N LEU A 465 -18.26 -5.25 -15.15
CA LEU A 465 -17.48 -4.12 -15.71
C LEU A 465 -18.11 -3.53 -16.97
N PRO A 466 -18.70 -4.31 -17.91
CA PRO A 466 -19.40 -3.73 -19.07
C PRO A 466 -20.55 -2.79 -18.69
N PHE A 467 -21.31 -3.13 -17.64
CA PHE A 467 -22.36 -2.28 -17.11
C PHE A 467 -21.78 -0.97 -16.55
N TRP A 468 -20.77 -1.06 -15.72
CA TRP A 468 -20.13 0.12 -15.12
C TRP A 468 -19.47 1.03 -16.14
N ASP A 469 -18.83 0.47 -17.16
CA ASP A 469 -18.23 1.26 -18.26
C ASP A 469 -19.29 1.98 -19.10
N ALA A 470 -20.50 1.43 -19.22
CA ALA A 470 -21.58 2.06 -19.96
C ALA A 470 -22.19 3.29 -19.26
N ILE A 471 -22.20 3.31 -17.90
CA ILE A 471 -22.83 4.38 -17.13
C ILE A 471 -21.83 5.34 -16.43
N THR A 472 -20.54 5.08 -16.58
CA THR A 472 -19.48 5.91 -15.96
C THR A 472 -18.65 6.60 -17.03
N THR A 473 -18.59 7.93 -16.98
CA THR A 473 -17.91 8.76 -17.99
C THR A 473 -16.39 8.90 -17.82
N ARG A 474 -15.80 8.31 -16.75
CA ARG A 474 -14.35 8.36 -16.46
C ARG A 474 -13.76 6.98 -16.30
#